data_4d91826bff3917c3bf6ec06713f320fd
#
_entry.id   4d91826bff3917c3bf6ec06713f320fd
#
_cell.length_a   1.000
_cell.length_b   1.000
_cell.length_c   1.000
_cell.angle_alpha   90.00
_cell.angle_beta   90.00
_cell.angle_gamma   90.00
#
_symmetry.space_group_name_H-M   'P 1'
#
loop_
_entity.id
_entity.type
_entity.pdbx_description
1 polymer ?
#
loop_
_entity_poly.entity_id
_entity_poly.type
_entity_poly.pdbx_seq_one_letter_code
_entity_poly.pdbx_strand_id
1 'polypeptide(L)'
;GKSSSAKGDITYTVKAGEEVAFDDADFEKIYENSRCTGSLKYVEFSRPDSAFNNAGTLYSRYGKRNETAFTRSSLSSNKFYYGDSDYGDYDLDELSFVADKSFSGSVELSFTAYGGTGTRTNQNVTGTLVIATGTSAGVSRYVGNIRYNTTPSTALQINANDIARLFRKYTSGEALQYLTLTSVPATGSLYYNYYNTSKYGSAQMPLTASTAGNVVFSYSPASASEYDLSELTYIPSGSNYCTSLGFTGYSSNGTTVSATILISVTASPVSEVYSVTTKGTSVNFPANSVYSAVASATGFGLSSIQLLELPASKAGVLYSGSYAADVTTAYSYGDGTGSMSQLRFIPNSGFTGSVSIPYVALNSSGTAIGSGVVSIGVVDSVKKFTDISTSTWCYKYVTELASANVISGYSNGTFQEKNTITYGAALKLIMLAAGYGEQAPTVKV
;
A
#
# COMPACT_ATOMS: atom_id res chain seq x y z
N GLY A 1 9.38 4.36 33.75
CA GLY A 1 10.27 4.27 32.63
C GLY A 1 9.54 4.77 31.40
N LYS A 2 10.04 5.82 30.75
CA LYS A 2 9.50 6.32 29.47
C LYS A 2 9.86 5.30 28.41
N SER A 3 8.88 4.62 27.82
CA SER A 3 9.00 3.93 26.55
C SER A 3 9.11 5.01 25.46
N SER A 4 10.30 5.39 25.09
CA SER A 4 10.53 6.12 23.85
C SER A 4 10.40 5.08 22.73
N SER A 5 9.37 5.19 21.91
CA SER A 5 9.34 4.51 20.63
C SER A 5 10.52 5.02 19.80
N ALA A 6 11.56 4.21 19.62
CA ALA A 6 12.65 4.54 18.75
C ALA A 6 12.10 4.70 17.33
N LYS A 7 12.33 5.87 16.72
CA LYS A 7 12.00 6.14 15.32
C LYS A 7 13.29 6.04 14.52
N GLY A 8 13.33 5.09 13.58
CA GLY A 8 14.37 5.03 12.57
C GLY A 8 13.97 5.76 11.29
N ASP A 9 14.92 5.94 10.41
CA ASP A 9 14.67 6.45 9.05
C ASP A 9 13.86 5.43 8.24
N ILE A 10 14.10 4.13 8.50
CA ILE A 10 13.30 2.99 8.01
C ILE A 10 12.80 2.23 9.24
N THR A 11 11.53 1.85 9.24
CA THR A 11 10.95 1.07 10.35
C THR A 11 10.17 -0.13 9.80
N TYR A 12 10.62 -1.33 10.17
CA TYR A 12 9.87 -2.56 9.94
C TYR A 12 9.25 -3.06 11.23
N THR A 13 8.14 -3.75 11.09
CA THR A 13 7.49 -4.43 12.22
C THR A 13 7.26 -5.88 11.90
N VAL A 14 7.55 -6.70 12.89
CA VAL A 14 7.46 -8.16 12.80
C VAL A 14 6.81 -8.70 14.07
N LYS A 15 6.06 -9.78 13.97
CA LYS A 15 5.61 -10.51 15.15
C LYS A 15 6.73 -11.41 15.67
N ALA A 16 6.73 -11.65 16.98
CA ALA A 16 7.67 -12.57 17.59
C ALA A 16 7.59 -13.96 16.92
N GLY A 17 8.73 -14.48 16.49
CA GLY A 17 8.85 -15.73 15.77
C GLY A 17 8.49 -15.71 14.28
N GLU A 18 8.14 -14.55 13.71
CA GLU A 18 7.84 -14.38 12.29
C GLU A 18 8.99 -13.68 11.55
N GLU A 19 8.92 -13.70 10.24
CA GLU A 19 9.85 -13.05 9.31
C GLU A 19 9.27 -11.70 8.85
N VAL A 20 10.17 -10.73 8.62
CA VAL A 20 9.91 -9.53 7.84
C VAL A 20 10.98 -9.37 6.77
N ALA A 21 10.59 -9.36 5.50
CA ALA A 21 11.48 -9.06 4.39
C ALA A 21 11.71 -7.56 4.27
N PHE A 22 12.93 -7.18 3.88
CA PHE A 22 13.27 -5.79 3.60
C PHE A 22 12.87 -5.43 2.17
N ASP A 23 12.57 -4.15 1.96
CA ASP A 23 12.30 -3.58 0.65
C ASP A 23 13.48 -2.67 0.29
N ASP A 24 14.20 -2.98 -0.78
CA ASP A 24 15.33 -2.20 -1.24
C ASP A 24 14.94 -0.76 -1.62
N ALA A 25 13.69 -0.55 -2.06
CA ALA A 25 13.13 0.76 -2.33
C ALA A 25 13.06 1.67 -1.08
N ASP A 26 13.00 1.12 0.13
CA ASP A 26 13.04 1.92 1.36
C ASP A 26 14.43 2.54 1.57
N PHE A 27 15.50 1.82 1.24
CA PHE A 27 16.87 2.31 1.30
C PHE A 27 17.16 3.30 0.15
N GLU A 28 16.64 3.04 -1.06
CA GLU A 28 16.73 3.97 -2.18
C GLU A 28 16.09 5.32 -1.82
N LYS A 29 14.93 5.30 -1.19
CA LYS A 29 14.22 6.50 -0.73
C LYS A 29 15.04 7.35 0.25
N ILE A 30 15.78 6.72 1.18
CA ILE A 30 16.70 7.44 2.08
C ILE A 30 17.82 8.10 1.29
N TYR A 31 18.39 7.39 0.31
CA TYR A 31 19.44 7.91 -0.55
C TYR A 31 18.94 9.08 -1.42
N GLU A 32 17.79 8.93 -2.08
CA GLU A 32 17.19 9.95 -2.95
C GLU A 32 16.77 11.22 -2.20
N ASN A 33 16.26 11.06 -0.96
CA ASN A 33 15.85 12.19 -0.12
C ASN A 33 17.06 12.94 0.51
N SER A 34 18.26 12.43 0.31
CA SER A 34 19.50 13.08 0.74
C SER A 34 19.96 14.11 -0.28
N ARG A 35 21.10 14.77 -0.02
CA ARG A 35 21.75 15.66 -0.99
C ARG A 35 22.64 14.90 -1.98
N CYS A 36 22.61 13.58 -1.97
CA CYS A 36 23.36 12.73 -2.88
C CYS A 36 22.79 12.81 -4.29
N THR A 37 23.66 12.70 -5.30
CA THR A 37 23.29 12.65 -6.71
C THR A 37 23.54 11.25 -7.29
N GLY A 38 22.79 10.89 -8.34
CA GLY A 38 22.86 9.57 -8.94
C GLY A 38 21.93 8.57 -8.24
N SER A 39 22.22 7.29 -8.35
CA SER A 39 21.40 6.21 -7.79
C SER A 39 22.09 5.46 -6.66
N LEU A 40 21.32 4.87 -5.76
CA LEU A 40 21.81 3.91 -4.78
C LEU A 40 22.49 2.74 -5.48
N LYS A 41 23.59 2.23 -4.91
CA LYS A 41 24.31 1.06 -5.43
C LYS A 41 24.33 -0.08 -4.42
N TYR A 42 24.66 0.22 -3.17
CA TYR A 42 24.64 -0.77 -2.11
C TYR A 42 24.50 -0.10 -0.74
N VAL A 43 24.20 -0.92 0.25
CA VAL A 43 24.16 -0.54 1.67
C VAL A 43 25.16 -1.37 2.45
N GLU A 44 25.81 -0.75 3.43
CA GLU A 44 26.62 -1.41 4.45
C GLU A 44 25.98 -1.19 5.81
N PHE A 45 25.77 -2.27 6.58
CA PHE A 45 25.28 -2.17 7.95
C PHE A 45 26.43 -2.02 8.93
N SER A 46 26.25 -1.17 9.92
CA SER A 46 27.16 -1.11 11.06
C SER A 46 27.08 -2.41 11.87
N ARG A 47 28.13 -2.73 12.62
CA ARG A 47 28.11 -3.89 13.51
C ARG A 47 27.00 -3.73 14.54
N PRO A 48 25.97 -4.62 14.55
CA PRO A 48 24.87 -4.51 15.49
C PRO A 48 25.32 -4.75 16.92
N ASP A 49 24.59 -4.22 17.87
CA ASP A 49 24.80 -4.48 19.28
C ASP A 49 24.30 -5.88 19.70
N SER A 50 24.45 -6.23 20.97
CA SER A 50 23.97 -7.53 21.48
C SER A 50 22.43 -7.60 21.54
N ALA A 51 21.75 -6.47 21.70
CA ALA A 51 20.30 -6.42 21.75
C ALA A 51 19.69 -6.83 20.41
N PHE A 52 20.28 -6.40 19.29
CA PHE A 52 19.86 -6.80 17.95
C PHE A 52 19.92 -8.33 17.76
N ASN A 53 21.02 -8.98 18.18
CA ASN A 53 21.16 -10.43 18.08
C ASN A 53 20.18 -11.21 18.97
N ASN A 54 19.81 -10.63 20.11
CA ASN A 54 18.81 -11.25 21.00
C ASN A 54 17.39 -11.07 20.47
N ALA A 55 17.18 -10.08 19.61
CA ALA A 55 15.90 -9.81 18.99
C ALA A 55 15.56 -10.77 17.84
N GLY A 56 16.57 -11.27 17.16
CA GLY A 56 16.39 -12.15 16.02
C GLY A 56 17.66 -12.27 15.16
N THR A 57 17.50 -12.80 13.97
CA THR A 57 18.60 -13.04 13.04
C THR A 57 18.26 -12.46 11.66
N LEU A 58 19.22 -11.78 11.03
CA LEU A 58 19.12 -11.33 9.66
C LEU A 58 19.60 -12.45 8.72
N TYR A 59 18.85 -12.66 7.67
CA TYR A 59 19.16 -13.65 6.63
C TYR A 59 19.19 -13.01 5.25
N SER A 60 19.99 -13.56 4.35
CA SER A 60 19.77 -13.46 2.91
C SER A 60 19.11 -14.75 2.45
N ARG A 61 18.12 -14.64 1.58
CA ARG A 61 17.40 -15.76 0.97
C ARG A 61 16.77 -16.71 1.99
N TYR A 62 16.14 -16.15 3.02
CA TYR A 62 15.49 -16.95 4.07
C TYR A 62 14.50 -17.95 3.48
N GLY A 63 14.57 -19.20 3.95
CA GLY A 63 13.74 -20.31 3.45
C GLY A 63 14.08 -20.82 2.04
N LYS A 64 15.12 -20.27 1.38
CA LYS A 64 15.58 -20.70 0.06
C LYS A 64 16.84 -21.56 0.13
N ARG A 65 17.17 -22.27 -0.97
CA ARG A 65 18.29 -23.23 -1.04
C ARG A 65 19.66 -22.66 -0.63
N ASN A 66 19.89 -21.37 -0.84
CA ASN A 66 21.16 -20.68 -0.57
C ASN A 66 21.00 -19.67 0.58
N GLU A 67 20.19 -20.02 1.57
CA GLU A 67 20.01 -19.21 2.78
C GLU A 67 21.34 -18.95 3.47
N THR A 68 21.55 -17.70 3.89
CA THR A 68 22.70 -17.30 4.69
C THR A 68 22.25 -16.50 5.90
N ALA A 69 22.53 -17.03 7.10
CA ALA A 69 22.34 -16.31 8.36
C ALA A 69 23.54 -15.42 8.66
N PHE A 70 23.30 -14.15 8.96
CA PHE A 70 24.35 -13.20 9.30
C PHE A 70 24.64 -13.16 10.79
N THR A 71 25.92 -13.30 11.14
CA THR A 71 26.43 -12.96 12.46
C THR A 71 26.68 -11.44 12.53
N ARG A 72 26.90 -10.91 13.77
CA ARG A 72 27.28 -9.50 13.96
C ARG A 72 28.48 -9.08 13.11
N SER A 73 29.46 -9.95 12.98
CA SER A 73 30.69 -9.66 12.23
C SER A 73 30.46 -9.76 10.72
N SER A 74 29.78 -10.81 10.26
CA SER A 74 29.53 -10.96 8.81
C SER A 74 28.57 -9.90 8.30
N LEU A 75 27.58 -9.46 9.09
CA LEU A 75 26.68 -8.40 8.68
C LEU A 75 27.44 -7.08 8.40
N SER A 76 28.38 -6.71 9.27
CA SER A 76 29.15 -5.47 9.12
C SER A 76 30.32 -5.55 8.15
N SER A 77 30.61 -6.70 7.56
CA SER A 77 31.69 -6.89 6.59
C SER A 77 31.23 -7.13 5.18
N ASN A 78 29.92 -7.17 4.94
CA ASN A 78 29.33 -7.40 3.62
C ASN A 78 28.66 -6.15 3.07
N LYS A 79 28.56 -6.10 1.74
CA LYS A 79 27.76 -5.14 0.99
C LYS A 79 26.46 -5.80 0.58
N PHE A 80 25.41 -4.99 0.57
CA PHE A 80 24.06 -5.42 0.16
C PHE A 80 23.63 -4.53 -0.99
N TYR A 81 23.53 -5.11 -2.18
CA TYR A 81 23.35 -4.37 -3.41
C TYR A 81 21.88 -4.01 -3.66
N TYR A 82 21.68 -2.87 -4.29
CA TYR A 82 20.38 -2.40 -4.76
C TYR A 82 20.15 -2.92 -6.17
N GLY A 83 19.01 -3.61 -6.38
CA GLY A 83 18.73 -4.33 -7.61
C GLY A 83 19.55 -5.61 -7.76
N ASP A 84 19.33 -6.31 -8.86
CA ASP A 84 20.04 -7.57 -9.15
C ASP A 84 21.55 -7.36 -9.24
N SER A 85 22.29 -8.04 -8.41
CA SER A 85 23.77 -8.04 -8.39
C SER A 85 24.36 -9.23 -9.10
N ASP A 86 25.69 -9.27 -9.22
CA ASP A 86 26.42 -10.39 -9.81
C ASP A 86 26.32 -11.65 -8.93
N TYR A 87 26.51 -12.80 -9.55
CA TYR A 87 26.44 -14.10 -8.87
C TYR A 87 27.42 -14.16 -7.68
N GLY A 88 26.88 -14.38 -6.50
CA GLY A 88 27.62 -14.51 -5.24
C GLY A 88 27.56 -13.26 -4.33
N ASP A 89 26.99 -12.17 -4.78
CA ASP A 89 26.70 -11.00 -3.98
C ASP A 89 25.39 -11.14 -3.18
N TYR A 90 25.15 -10.23 -2.23
CA TYR A 90 23.91 -10.17 -1.46
C TYR A 90 23.08 -8.99 -1.94
N ASP A 91 21.82 -9.24 -2.30
CA ASP A 91 20.87 -8.21 -2.71
C ASP A 91 20.05 -7.73 -1.52
N LEU A 92 19.72 -6.44 -1.49
CA LEU A 92 18.95 -5.82 -0.41
C LEU A 92 17.53 -6.38 -0.29
N ASP A 93 16.89 -6.65 -1.42
CA ASP A 93 15.53 -7.20 -1.50
C ASP A 93 15.45 -8.68 -1.13
N GLU A 94 16.59 -9.36 -1.00
CA GLU A 94 16.69 -10.73 -0.50
C GLU A 94 16.92 -10.82 1.02
N LEU A 95 17.02 -9.66 1.69
CA LEU A 95 17.22 -9.63 3.14
C LEU A 95 15.89 -9.79 3.90
N SER A 96 15.95 -10.59 4.95
CA SER A 96 14.85 -10.80 5.88
C SER A 96 15.34 -10.83 7.32
N PHE A 97 14.56 -10.25 8.23
CA PHE A 97 14.79 -10.40 9.66
C PHE A 97 13.77 -11.39 10.24
N VAL A 98 14.27 -12.42 10.90
CA VAL A 98 13.45 -13.40 11.61
C VAL A 98 13.53 -13.11 13.10
N ALA A 99 12.41 -12.66 13.67
CA ALA A 99 12.33 -12.30 15.08
C ALA A 99 12.41 -13.53 16.00
N ASP A 100 13.10 -13.40 17.12
CA ASP A 100 13.05 -14.41 18.18
C ASP A 100 11.62 -14.51 18.76
N LYS A 101 11.22 -15.71 19.14
CA LYS A 101 9.87 -15.97 19.67
C LYS A 101 9.60 -15.28 21.02
N SER A 102 10.63 -14.92 21.74
CA SER A 102 10.56 -14.27 23.06
C SER A 102 10.77 -12.76 23.00
N PHE A 103 11.17 -12.22 21.83
CA PHE A 103 11.52 -10.83 21.72
C PHE A 103 10.30 -9.92 21.70
N SER A 104 10.32 -8.87 22.53
CA SER A 104 9.34 -7.79 22.53
C SER A 104 10.07 -6.45 22.67
N GLY A 105 9.66 -5.46 21.90
CA GLY A 105 10.28 -4.13 21.91
C GLY A 105 10.79 -3.71 20.53
N SER A 106 11.84 -2.92 20.48
CA SER A 106 12.47 -2.49 19.26
C SER A 106 13.99 -2.59 19.34
N VAL A 107 14.61 -2.84 18.19
CA VAL A 107 16.08 -2.82 18.01
C VAL A 107 16.43 -1.94 16.83
N GLU A 108 17.63 -1.39 16.87
CA GLU A 108 18.16 -0.48 15.86
C GLU A 108 19.36 -1.08 15.15
N LEU A 109 19.48 -0.80 13.86
CA LEU A 109 20.62 -1.14 13.04
C LEU A 109 20.99 0.05 12.17
N SER A 110 22.13 0.63 12.42
CA SER A 110 22.64 1.73 11.58
C SER A 110 23.15 1.21 10.25
N PHE A 111 22.97 1.99 9.21
CA PHE A 111 23.47 1.68 7.87
C PHE A 111 24.06 2.90 7.17
N THR A 112 24.87 2.64 6.17
CA THR A 112 25.36 3.65 5.22
C THR A 112 24.98 3.21 3.82
N ALA A 113 24.19 4.04 3.13
CA ALA A 113 23.80 3.84 1.74
C ALA A 113 24.78 4.55 0.82
N TYR A 114 25.39 3.81 -0.09
CA TYR A 114 26.40 4.30 -1.03
C TYR A 114 25.84 4.35 -2.45
N GLY A 115 26.15 5.42 -3.17
CA GLY A 115 25.71 5.58 -4.53
C GLY A 115 26.50 6.63 -5.31
N GLY A 116 25.99 7.01 -6.47
CA GLY A 116 26.60 8.00 -7.34
C GLY A 116 26.16 7.86 -8.79
N THR A 117 26.85 8.59 -9.68
CA THR A 117 26.52 8.63 -11.11
C THR A 117 27.36 7.61 -11.90
N GLY A 118 26.72 6.84 -12.74
CA GLY A 118 27.35 5.74 -13.50
C GLY A 118 27.87 4.65 -12.57
N THR A 119 29.15 4.27 -12.71
CA THR A 119 29.81 3.26 -11.86
C THR A 119 30.45 3.82 -10.60
N ARG A 120 30.39 5.15 -10.37
CA ARG A 120 31.02 5.79 -9.22
C ARG A 120 30.16 5.59 -7.97
N THR A 121 30.84 5.37 -6.82
CA THR A 121 30.24 5.24 -5.49
C THR A 121 30.87 6.24 -4.53
N ASN A 122 30.86 7.51 -4.91
CA ASN A 122 31.55 8.59 -4.21
C ASN A 122 30.64 9.43 -3.31
N GLN A 123 29.41 9.01 -3.13
CA GLN A 123 28.43 9.67 -2.28
C GLN A 123 27.80 8.66 -1.34
N ASN A 124 27.49 9.11 -0.14
CA ASN A 124 26.82 8.26 0.85
C ASN A 124 25.91 9.06 1.78
N VAL A 125 24.99 8.37 2.39
CA VAL A 125 24.11 8.85 3.45
C VAL A 125 23.98 7.78 4.52
N THR A 126 24.01 8.18 5.77
CA THR A 126 23.77 7.29 6.92
C THR A 126 22.30 7.32 7.29
N GLY A 127 21.77 6.17 7.70
CA GLY A 127 20.42 6.04 8.21
C GLY A 127 20.34 5.01 9.33
N THR A 128 19.17 4.94 9.96
CA THR A 128 18.86 3.98 11.02
C THR A 128 17.65 3.15 10.62
N LEU A 129 17.84 1.83 10.62
CA LEU A 129 16.78 0.85 10.48
C LEU A 129 16.29 0.46 11.88
N VAL A 130 15.00 0.56 12.12
CA VAL A 130 14.35 0.07 13.35
C VAL A 130 13.51 -1.16 13.01
N ILE A 131 13.68 -2.22 13.78
CA ILE A 131 12.80 -3.39 13.74
C ILE A 131 12.07 -3.44 15.08
N ALA A 132 10.75 -3.31 15.03
CA ALA A 132 9.90 -3.34 16.20
C ALA A 132 9.07 -4.63 16.23
N THR A 133 9.19 -5.39 17.34
CA THR A 133 8.30 -6.51 17.58
C THR A 133 7.19 -6.04 18.51
N GLY A 134 5.96 -5.99 18.01
CA GLY A 134 4.85 -5.50 18.82
C GLY A 134 4.17 -6.63 19.57
N THR A 135 4.29 -6.62 20.90
CA THR A 135 3.22 -7.07 21.77
C THR A 135 2.37 -5.87 22.18
N SER A 136 1.95 -5.06 21.23
CA SER A 136 0.88 -4.11 21.50
C SER A 136 -0.39 -4.90 21.53
N ALA A 137 -0.85 -5.26 22.71
CA ALA A 137 -2.20 -5.73 22.89
C ALA A 137 -3.14 -4.75 22.17
N GLY A 138 -3.80 -5.21 21.11
CA GLY A 138 -4.98 -4.55 20.57
C GLY A 138 -4.89 -3.91 19.18
N VAL A 139 -3.74 -3.76 18.54
CA VAL A 139 -3.72 -3.23 17.15
C VAL A 139 -3.29 -4.33 16.20
N SER A 140 -4.27 -5.02 15.62
CA SER A 140 -4.03 -5.86 14.45
C SER A 140 -3.55 -4.95 13.33
N ARG A 141 -2.27 -5.03 12.98
CA ARG A 141 -1.71 -4.28 11.86
C ARG A 141 -2.18 -4.92 10.57
N TYR A 142 -3.11 -4.26 9.91
CA TYR A 142 -3.53 -4.64 8.56
C TYR A 142 -2.57 -4.00 7.57
N VAL A 143 -1.52 -4.69 7.22
CA VAL A 143 -0.68 -4.33 6.07
C VAL A 143 -1.31 -5.01 4.86
N GLY A 144 -2.38 -4.39 4.32
CA GLY A 144 -3.09 -4.90 3.17
C GLY A 144 -2.49 -4.36 1.89
N ASN A 145 -1.98 -5.23 1.04
CA ASN A 145 -1.53 -4.88 -0.31
C ASN A 145 -2.71 -4.75 -1.27
N ILE A 146 -3.80 -5.49 -1.03
CA ILE A 146 -5.06 -5.40 -1.76
C ILE A 146 -6.17 -5.12 -0.74
N ARG A 147 -7.08 -4.22 -1.09
CA ARG A 147 -8.17 -3.83 -0.21
C ARG A 147 -9.51 -3.98 -0.91
N TYR A 148 -10.43 -4.66 -0.24
CA TYR A 148 -11.82 -4.77 -0.65
C TYR A 148 -12.76 -4.21 0.42
N ASN A 149 -13.90 -3.71 -0.05
CA ASN A 149 -15.03 -3.33 0.81
C ASN A 149 -16.26 -4.15 0.38
N THR A 150 -17.02 -4.61 1.36
CA THR A 150 -18.32 -5.26 1.13
C THR A 150 -19.29 -4.88 2.24
N THR A 151 -20.56 -5.26 2.06
CA THR A 151 -21.61 -5.08 3.06
C THR A 151 -21.93 -6.41 3.75
N PRO A 152 -22.59 -6.41 4.92
CA PRO A 152 -22.89 -7.63 5.69
C PRO A 152 -23.66 -8.71 4.93
N SER A 153 -24.42 -8.32 3.91
CA SER A 153 -25.27 -9.23 3.11
C SER A 153 -24.73 -9.54 1.72
N THR A 154 -23.54 -9.00 1.37
CA THR A 154 -23.00 -9.11 0.02
C THR A 154 -21.76 -9.99 0.01
N ALA A 155 -21.84 -11.15 -0.63
CA ALA A 155 -20.70 -11.99 -0.90
C ALA A 155 -19.68 -11.25 -1.78
N LEU A 156 -18.40 -11.39 -1.46
CA LEU A 156 -17.31 -10.73 -2.17
C LEU A 156 -16.49 -11.75 -2.94
N GLN A 157 -16.54 -11.70 -4.26
CA GLN A 157 -15.65 -12.47 -5.11
C GLN A 157 -14.27 -11.78 -5.19
N ILE A 158 -13.21 -12.53 -4.90
CA ILE A 158 -11.83 -12.02 -4.98
C ILE A 158 -11.42 -11.92 -6.45
N ASN A 159 -10.96 -10.75 -6.86
CA ASN A 159 -10.58 -10.53 -8.25
C ASN A 159 -9.15 -11.03 -8.50
N ALA A 160 -9.00 -12.10 -9.26
CA ALA A 160 -7.70 -12.67 -9.64
C ALA A 160 -6.79 -11.66 -10.36
N ASN A 161 -7.36 -10.71 -11.13
CA ASN A 161 -6.58 -9.69 -11.82
C ASN A 161 -5.94 -8.67 -10.86
N ASP A 162 -6.56 -8.40 -9.71
CA ASP A 162 -5.96 -7.50 -8.70
C ASP A 162 -4.71 -8.14 -8.11
N ILE A 163 -4.77 -9.45 -7.84
CA ILE A 163 -3.62 -10.22 -7.35
C ILE A 163 -2.52 -10.28 -8.41
N ALA A 164 -2.87 -10.55 -9.67
CA ALA A 164 -1.90 -10.59 -10.77
C ALA A 164 -1.21 -9.23 -11.01
N ARG A 165 -1.95 -8.11 -10.86
CA ARG A 165 -1.37 -6.76 -10.96
C ARG A 165 -0.40 -6.47 -9.83
N LEU A 166 -0.76 -6.84 -8.59
CA LEU A 166 0.13 -6.71 -7.45
C LEU A 166 1.39 -7.55 -7.66
N PHE A 167 1.25 -8.81 -8.08
CA PHE A 167 2.37 -9.70 -8.33
C PHE A 167 3.35 -9.10 -9.36
N ARG A 168 2.84 -8.59 -10.49
CA ARG A 168 3.67 -7.93 -11.51
C ARG A 168 4.40 -6.70 -10.99
N LYS A 169 3.75 -5.92 -10.11
CA LYS A 169 4.35 -4.71 -9.51
C LYS A 169 5.61 -5.05 -8.71
N TYR A 170 5.59 -6.16 -7.98
CA TYR A 170 6.68 -6.55 -7.09
C TYR A 170 7.66 -7.60 -7.68
N THR A 171 7.46 -8.04 -8.93
CA THR A 171 8.32 -9.00 -9.61
C THR A 171 8.92 -8.47 -10.90
N SER A 172 9.01 -7.14 -11.06
CA SER A 172 9.53 -6.52 -12.30
C SER A 172 8.80 -6.97 -13.57
N GLY A 173 7.50 -7.30 -13.46
CA GLY A 173 6.65 -7.62 -14.61
C GLY A 173 6.41 -9.11 -14.85
N GLU A 174 6.86 -10.00 -13.99
CA GLU A 174 6.58 -11.44 -14.13
C GLU A 174 5.08 -11.75 -14.01
N ALA A 175 4.63 -12.81 -14.67
CA ALA A 175 3.25 -13.24 -14.64
C ALA A 175 2.98 -14.18 -13.46
N LEU A 176 1.90 -13.92 -12.71
CA LEU A 176 1.38 -14.85 -11.72
C LEU A 176 0.93 -16.15 -12.39
N GLN A 177 1.41 -17.29 -11.90
CA GLN A 177 0.97 -18.61 -12.33
C GLN A 177 -0.07 -19.18 -11.37
N TYR A 178 0.24 -19.17 -10.09
CA TYR A 178 -0.66 -19.67 -9.04
C TYR A 178 -0.35 -19.00 -7.70
N LEU A 179 -1.22 -19.22 -6.74
CA LEU A 179 -0.97 -18.84 -5.35
C LEU A 179 -1.38 -19.94 -4.37
N THR A 180 -0.86 -19.82 -3.16
CA THR A 180 -1.32 -20.56 -1.97
C THR A 180 -1.76 -19.57 -0.91
N LEU A 181 -2.75 -19.94 -0.09
CA LEU A 181 -3.18 -19.10 1.02
C LEU A 181 -2.29 -19.37 2.24
N THR A 182 -1.78 -18.32 2.87
CA THR A 182 -0.99 -18.39 4.10
C THR A 182 -1.85 -18.18 5.35
N SER A 183 -3.02 -17.54 5.19
CA SER A 183 -4.03 -17.41 6.22
C SER A 183 -5.42 -17.26 5.62
N VAL A 184 -6.45 -17.57 6.40
CA VAL A 184 -7.86 -17.34 6.07
C VAL A 184 -8.44 -16.23 6.95
N PRO A 185 -9.57 -15.60 6.55
CA PRO A 185 -10.21 -14.57 7.35
C PRO A 185 -10.58 -15.09 8.75
N ALA A 186 -10.26 -14.29 9.80
CA ALA A 186 -10.64 -14.61 11.17
C ALA A 186 -12.14 -14.44 11.43
N THR A 187 -12.81 -13.64 10.62
CA THR A 187 -14.26 -13.35 10.70
C THR A 187 -14.87 -13.49 9.31
N GLY A 188 -16.06 -14.07 9.23
CA GLY A 188 -16.66 -14.49 7.96
C GLY A 188 -16.13 -15.85 7.49
N SER A 189 -16.42 -16.22 6.27
CA SER A 189 -16.04 -17.53 5.70
C SER A 189 -15.50 -17.37 4.29
N LEU A 190 -14.48 -18.12 3.95
CA LEU A 190 -13.92 -18.16 2.60
C LEU A 190 -14.32 -19.46 1.93
N TYR A 191 -14.75 -19.37 0.68
CA TYR A 191 -15.15 -20.52 -0.14
C TYR A 191 -14.45 -20.53 -1.48
N TYR A 192 -14.19 -21.71 -1.98
CA TYR A 192 -13.95 -21.99 -3.38
C TYR A 192 -15.27 -22.37 -4.06
N ASN A 193 -15.51 -21.85 -5.27
CA ASN A 193 -16.70 -22.14 -6.10
C ASN A 193 -18.04 -22.00 -5.35
N TYR A 194 -18.20 -20.90 -4.62
CA TYR A 194 -19.39 -20.64 -3.79
C TYR A 194 -20.70 -20.69 -4.59
N TYR A 195 -20.69 -20.19 -5.83
CA TYR A 195 -21.88 -20.15 -6.68
C TYR A 195 -22.04 -21.40 -7.57
N ASN A 196 -21.16 -22.39 -7.47
CA ASN A 196 -21.11 -23.54 -8.38
C ASN A 196 -20.99 -23.15 -9.86
N THR A 197 -20.26 -22.09 -10.16
CA THR A 197 -20.08 -21.53 -11.50
C THR A 197 -18.75 -21.94 -12.14
N SER A 198 -17.91 -22.68 -11.43
CA SER A 198 -16.62 -23.12 -11.95
C SER A 198 -16.79 -23.86 -13.26
N LYS A 199 -16.06 -23.43 -14.28
CA LYS A 199 -15.98 -24.04 -15.61
C LYS A 199 -15.68 -25.55 -15.57
N TYR A 200 -15.03 -25.99 -14.52
CA TYR A 200 -14.56 -27.38 -14.37
C TYR A 200 -15.41 -28.22 -13.43
N GLY A 201 -16.57 -27.73 -12.99
CA GLY A 201 -17.56 -28.53 -12.27
C GLY A 201 -17.15 -28.97 -10.87
N SER A 202 -16.20 -28.30 -10.24
CA SER A 202 -15.80 -28.57 -8.85
C SER A 202 -16.93 -28.23 -7.89
N ALA A 203 -17.11 -29.04 -6.84
CA ALA A 203 -18.08 -28.76 -5.78
C ALA A 203 -17.66 -27.53 -4.97
N GLN A 204 -18.66 -26.86 -4.38
CA GLN A 204 -18.42 -25.82 -3.38
C GLN A 204 -17.54 -26.37 -2.24
N MET A 205 -16.50 -25.65 -1.86
CA MET A 205 -15.58 -26.07 -0.82
C MET A 205 -15.29 -24.93 0.17
N PRO A 206 -15.59 -25.10 1.47
CA PRO A 206 -15.16 -24.15 2.49
C PRO A 206 -13.64 -24.22 2.67
N LEU A 207 -13.00 -23.05 2.75
CA LEU A 207 -11.56 -22.91 2.97
C LEU A 207 -11.33 -22.51 4.43
N THR A 208 -10.79 -23.43 5.21
CA THR A 208 -10.47 -23.24 6.64
C THR A 208 -8.96 -23.14 6.82
N ALA A 209 -8.51 -22.74 7.99
CA ALA A 209 -7.08 -22.71 8.32
C ALA A 209 -6.37 -24.07 8.11
N SER A 210 -7.09 -25.19 8.25
CA SER A 210 -6.54 -26.53 8.02
C SER A 210 -6.51 -26.97 6.56
N THR A 211 -7.34 -26.37 5.69
CA THR A 211 -7.49 -26.79 4.29
C THR A 211 -6.85 -25.80 3.30
N ALA A 212 -6.90 -24.52 3.61
CA ALA A 212 -6.52 -23.46 2.66
C ALA A 212 -5.04 -23.53 2.24
N GLY A 213 -4.13 -23.82 3.16
CA GLY A 213 -2.68 -23.90 2.87
C GLY A 213 -2.29 -25.10 1.99
N ASN A 214 -3.17 -26.08 1.81
CA ASN A 214 -2.94 -27.27 0.99
C ASN A 214 -3.49 -27.14 -0.42
N VAL A 215 -4.13 -26.02 -0.75
CA VAL A 215 -4.77 -25.79 -2.06
C VAL A 215 -3.95 -24.82 -2.85
N VAL A 216 -3.66 -25.18 -4.09
CA VAL A 216 -3.00 -24.32 -5.08
C VAL A 216 -4.05 -23.75 -6.01
N PHE A 217 -4.13 -22.42 -6.09
CA PHE A 217 -5.09 -21.70 -6.94
C PHE A 217 -4.38 -21.17 -8.19
N SER A 218 -4.71 -21.73 -9.35
CA SER A 218 -4.13 -21.32 -10.63
C SER A 218 -4.78 -20.03 -11.15
N TYR A 219 -3.95 -19.11 -11.66
CA TYR A 219 -4.44 -17.86 -12.27
C TYR A 219 -5.15 -18.12 -13.60
N SER A 220 -4.66 -19.08 -14.37
CA SER A 220 -5.27 -19.51 -15.65
C SER A 220 -5.25 -21.04 -15.72
N PRO A 221 -6.22 -21.70 -15.06
CA PRO A 221 -6.25 -23.15 -15.01
C PRO A 221 -6.39 -23.76 -16.42
N ALA A 222 -5.64 -24.80 -16.71
CA ALA A 222 -5.65 -25.52 -17.97
C ALA A 222 -6.59 -26.76 -17.94
N SER A 223 -6.93 -27.24 -16.76
CA SER A 223 -7.72 -28.47 -16.56
C SER A 223 -8.62 -28.44 -15.35
N ALA A 224 -9.56 -29.37 -15.28
CA ALA A 224 -10.50 -29.54 -14.15
C ALA A 224 -9.82 -30.01 -12.85
N SER A 225 -8.56 -30.41 -12.89
CA SER A 225 -7.80 -30.78 -11.70
C SER A 225 -7.16 -29.58 -10.97
N GLU A 226 -7.28 -28.38 -11.56
CA GLU A 226 -6.74 -27.16 -11.03
C GLU A 226 -7.87 -26.31 -10.40
N TYR A 227 -7.57 -25.68 -9.26
CA TYR A 227 -8.48 -24.72 -8.63
C TYR A 227 -8.31 -23.35 -9.27
N ASP A 228 -9.38 -22.78 -9.78
CA ASP A 228 -9.40 -21.46 -10.43
C ASP A 228 -9.35 -20.35 -9.37
N LEU A 229 -8.34 -19.49 -9.43
CA LEU A 229 -8.20 -18.36 -8.50
C LEU A 229 -9.41 -17.41 -8.55
N SER A 230 -10.07 -17.28 -9.70
CA SER A 230 -11.24 -16.41 -9.86
C SER A 230 -12.49 -16.89 -9.10
N GLU A 231 -12.50 -18.13 -8.61
CA GLU A 231 -13.64 -18.72 -7.88
C GLU A 231 -13.54 -18.55 -6.35
N LEU A 232 -12.60 -17.78 -5.85
CA LEU A 232 -12.52 -17.46 -4.43
C LEU A 232 -13.58 -16.42 -4.04
N THR A 233 -14.43 -16.77 -3.06
CA THR A 233 -15.51 -15.92 -2.57
C THR A 233 -15.49 -15.83 -1.05
N TYR A 234 -15.53 -14.61 -0.54
CA TYR A 234 -15.65 -14.32 0.88
C TYR A 234 -17.10 -14.02 1.25
N ILE A 235 -17.60 -14.64 2.30
CA ILE A 235 -18.94 -14.46 2.85
C ILE A 235 -18.86 -13.75 4.19
N PRO A 236 -19.36 -12.51 4.30
CA PRO A 236 -19.37 -11.76 5.54
C PRO A 236 -20.22 -12.41 6.65
N SER A 237 -19.85 -12.15 7.92
CA SER A 237 -20.66 -12.46 9.08
C SER A 237 -20.73 -11.26 10.02
N GLY A 238 -21.83 -10.53 10.01
CA GLY A 238 -21.96 -9.27 10.77
C GLY A 238 -21.42 -8.06 10.04
N SER A 239 -21.25 -6.94 10.75
CA SER A 239 -20.87 -5.63 10.18
C SER A 239 -19.83 -4.91 11.03
N ASN A 240 -19.21 -3.89 10.43
CA ASN A 240 -18.28 -2.96 11.07
C ASN A 240 -17.03 -3.64 11.64
N TYR A 241 -16.40 -4.45 10.80
CA TYR A 241 -15.11 -5.06 11.11
C TYR A 241 -14.22 -5.10 9.86
N CYS A 242 -12.92 -5.28 10.11
CA CYS A 242 -11.96 -5.67 9.07
C CYS A 242 -11.42 -7.07 9.36
N THR A 243 -11.21 -7.83 8.31
CA THR A 243 -10.53 -9.13 8.36
C THR A 243 -9.53 -9.19 7.23
N SER A 244 -8.66 -10.18 7.24
CA SER A 244 -7.65 -10.33 6.21
C SER A 244 -7.39 -11.78 5.87
N LEU A 245 -6.90 -12.02 4.68
CA LEU A 245 -6.33 -13.29 4.27
C LEU A 245 -4.95 -13.04 3.66
N GLY A 246 -4.00 -13.89 3.97
CA GLY A 246 -2.65 -13.86 3.43
C GLY A 246 -2.51 -14.83 2.27
N PHE A 247 -1.63 -14.52 1.33
CA PHE A 247 -1.28 -15.43 0.25
C PHE A 247 0.19 -15.31 -0.15
N THR A 248 0.70 -16.33 -0.81
CA THR A 248 1.96 -16.28 -1.56
C THR A 248 1.68 -16.64 -3.00
N GLY A 249 1.99 -15.71 -3.90
CA GLY A 249 1.91 -15.90 -5.34
C GLY A 249 3.24 -16.40 -5.90
N TYR A 250 3.18 -17.13 -7.02
CA TYR A 250 4.33 -17.78 -7.66
C TYR A 250 4.34 -17.53 -9.16
N SER A 251 5.51 -17.24 -9.72
CA SER A 251 5.74 -17.24 -11.19
C SER A 251 6.20 -18.60 -11.68
N SER A 252 6.25 -18.78 -12.99
CA SER A 252 6.84 -19.96 -13.64
C SER A 252 8.34 -20.15 -13.35
N ASN A 253 9.02 -19.06 -13.01
CA ASN A 253 10.47 -19.07 -12.70
C ASN A 253 10.74 -19.33 -11.22
N GLY A 254 9.70 -19.51 -10.39
CA GLY A 254 9.81 -19.71 -8.97
C GLY A 254 9.92 -18.43 -8.13
N THR A 255 9.83 -17.26 -8.74
CA THR A 255 9.73 -15.99 -8.01
C THR A 255 8.46 -15.95 -7.19
N THR A 256 8.52 -15.45 -5.96
CA THR A 256 7.39 -15.42 -5.04
C THR A 256 7.12 -14.00 -4.54
N VAL A 257 5.83 -13.71 -4.31
CA VAL A 257 5.37 -12.50 -3.60
C VAL A 257 4.36 -12.90 -2.55
N SER A 258 4.65 -12.58 -1.29
CA SER A 258 3.70 -12.75 -0.20
C SER A 258 3.00 -11.43 0.08
N ALA A 259 1.67 -11.47 0.16
CA ALA A 259 0.87 -10.29 0.38
C ALA A 259 -0.41 -10.61 1.18
N THR A 260 -1.09 -9.55 1.59
CA THR A 260 -2.33 -9.64 2.36
C THR A 260 -3.47 -8.95 1.60
N ILE A 261 -4.63 -9.58 1.59
CA ILE A 261 -5.89 -8.98 1.17
C ILE A 261 -6.64 -8.54 2.43
N LEU A 262 -6.90 -7.24 2.55
CA LEU A 262 -7.73 -6.67 3.60
C LEU A 262 -9.18 -6.58 3.12
N ILE A 263 -10.11 -7.09 3.91
CA ILE A 263 -11.55 -7.01 3.64
C ILE A 263 -12.22 -6.20 4.74
N SER A 264 -12.81 -5.08 4.37
CA SER A 264 -13.63 -4.24 5.25
C SER A 264 -15.12 -4.55 5.02
N VAL A 265 -15.83 -4.87 6.08
CA VAL A 265 -17.28 -5.15 6.06
C VAL A 265 -17.99 -4.05 6.85
N THR A 266 -18.69 -3.17 6.16
CA THR A 266 -19.38 -2.01 6.73
C THR A 266 -20.79 -1.90 6.21
N ALA A 267 -21.68 -1.21 6.94
CA ALA A 267 -23.08 -1.03 6.54
C ALA A 267 -23.20 -0.36 5.15
N SER A 268 -22.26 0.54 4.87
CA SER A 268 -22.03 1.09 3.53
C SER A 268 -20.51 1.25 3.32
N PRO A 269 -20.00 1.29 2.09
CA PRO A 269 -18.58 1.58 1.84
C PRO A 269 -18.19 2.92 2.45
N VAL A 270 -17.01 2.99 3.10
CA VAL A 270 -16.46 4.26 3.54
C VAL A 270 -16.16 5.10 2.30
N SER A 271 -16.81 6.25 2.20
CA SER A 271 -16.65 7.14 1.05
C SER A 271 -15.20 7.60 0.92
N GLU A 272 -14.70 7.61 -0.31
CA GLU A 272 -13.40 8.20 -0.62
C GLU A 272 -13.42 9.69 -0.26
N VAL A 273 -12.38 10.14 0.45
CA VAL A 273 -12.19 11.56 0.75
C VAL A 273 -11.17 12.12 -0.23
N TYR A 274 -11.57 13.15 -0.97
CA TYR A 274 -10.74 13.77 -1.99
C TYR A 274 -10.24 15.15 -1.56
N SER A 275 -8.97 15.39 -1.81
CA SER A 275 -8.33 16.71 -1.70
C SER A 275 -7.55 17.02 -2.98
N VAL A 276 -7.26 18.29 -3.22
CA VAL A 276 -6.50 18.74 -4.39
C VAL A 276 -5.45 19.76 -3.97
N THR A 277 -4.28 19.69 -4.60
CA THR A 277 -3.21 20.68 -4.45
C THR A 277 -2.47 20.89 -5.77
N THR A 278 -1.60 21.88 -5.81
CA THR A 278 -0.68 22.07 -6.94
C THR A 278 0.68 21.45 -6.64
N LYS A 279 1.42 21.09 -7.68
CA LYS A 279 2.79 20.56 -7.56
C LYS A 279 3.64 21.47 -6.67
N GLY A 280 4.42 20.89 -5.77
CA GLY A 280 5.24 21.61 -4.81
C GLY A 280 4.48 22.31 -3.68
N THR A 281 3.15 22.33 -3.69
CA THR A 281 2.33 22.97 -2.64
C THR A 281 1.78 21.91 -1.69
N SER A 282 2.04 22.07 -0.39
CA SER A 282 1.56 21.13 0.62
C SER A 282 0.05 21.18 0.80
N VAL A 283 -0.54 20.04 1.17
CA VAL A 283 -1.96 19.92 1.53
C VAL A 283 -2.11 19.14 2.83
N ASN A 284 -2.96 19.66 3.73
CA ASN A 284 -3.25 18.97 4.99
C ASN A 284 -4.14 17.75 4.73
N PHE A 285 -3.93 16.72 5.52
CA PHE A 285 -4.80 15.54 5.53
C PHE A 285 -6.21 15.95 5.99
N PRO A 286 -7.28 15.54 5.30
CA PRO A 286 -8.64 15.99 5.57
C PRO A 286 -9.29 15.23 6.75
N ALA A 287 -8.74 15.37 7.95
CA ALA A 287 -9.11 14.59 9.14
C ALA A 287 -10.61 14.59 9.45
N ASN A 288 -11.27 15.77 9.38
CA ASN A 288 -12.71 15.91 9.66
C ASN A 288 -13.58 15.20 8.61
N SER A 289 -13.17 15.24 7.34
CA SER A 289 -13.88 14.54 6.27
C SER A 289 -13.73 13.03 6.39
N VAL A 290 -12.54 12.55 6.79
CA VAL A 290 -12.28 11.13 7.10
C VAL A 290 -13.14 10.69 8.28
N TYR A 291 -13.20 11.47 9.37
CA TYR A 291 -14.07 11.17 10.50
C TYR A 291 -15.54 11.02 10.07
N SER A 292 -16.06 11.98 9.30
CA SER A 292 -17.43 11.97 8.82
C SER A 292 -17.74 10.81 7.91
N ALA A 293 -16.82 10.47 6.99
CA ALA A 293 -16.97 9.33 6.08
C ALA A 293 -17.04 7.99 6.84
N VAL A 294 -16.15 7.82 7.83
CA VAL A 294 -16.14 6.61 8.68
C VAL A 294 -17.41 6.52 9.53
N ALA A 295 -17.79 7.60 10.21
CA ALA A 295 -18.99 7.64 11.05
C ALA A 295 -20.26 7.32 10.23
N SER A 296 -20.38 7.86 9.02
CA SER A 296 -21.52 7.61 8.13
C SER A 296 -21.57 6.15 7.68
N ALA A 297 -20.43 5.53 7.40
CA ALA A 297 -20.37 4.16 6.89
C ALA A 297 -20.56 3.11 8.00
N THR A 298 -19.99 3.36 9.19
CA THR A 298 -19.91 2.37 10.26
C THR A 298 -20.92 2.59 11.39
N GLY A 299 -21.42 3.81 11.55
CA GLY A 299 -22.22 4.22 12.69
C GLY A 299 -21.38 4.42 13.98
N PHE A 300 -20.06 4.29 13.93
CA PHE A 300 -19.16 4.45 15.07
C PHE A 300 -18.28 5.69 14.94
N GLY A 301 -17.93 6.28 16.08
CA GLY A 301 -16.93 7.34 16.13
C GLY A 301 -15.52 6.82 15.83
N LEU A 302 -14.81 7.52 14.97
CA LEU A 302 -13.41 7.26 14.67
C LEU A 302 -12.54 7.76 15.83
N SER A 303 -11.67 6.89 16.35
CA SER A 303 -10.66 7.29 17.36
C SER A 303 -9.30 7.56 16.73
N SER A 304 -8.87 6.72 15.80
CA SER A 304 -7.60 6.87 15.07
C SER A 304 -7.65 6.17 13.72
N ILE A 305 -6.68 6.48 12.88
CA ILE A 305 -6.42 5.72 11.66
C ILE A 305 -5.01 5.14 11.71
N GLN A 306 -4.81 4.03 11.01
CA GLN A 306 -3.50 3.51 10.65
C GLN A 306 -3.38 3.51 9.13
N LEU A 307 -2.28 4.06 8.62
CA LEU A 307 -2.01 4.08 7.19
C LEU A 307 -1.65 2.66 6.73
N LEU A 308 -2.15 2.25 5.57
CA LEU A 308 -1.84 0.95 4.98
C LEU A 308 -0.67 1.04 4.00
N GLU A 309 -0.55 2.17 3.33
CA GLU A 309 0.50 2.44 2.35
C GLU A 309 0.84 3.94 2.38
N LEU A 310 2.10 4.27 2.15
CA LEU A 310 2.54 5.65 1.97
C LEU A 310 2.51 6.02 0.48
N PRO A 311 2.40 7.33 0.16
CA PRO A 311 2.57 7.79 -1.20
C PRO A 311 3.90 7.35 -1.80
N ALA A 312 3.89 6.96 -3.09
CA ALA A 312 5.12 6.66 -3.80
C ALA A 312 6.08 7.85 -3.76
N SER A 313 7.38 7.60 -3.55
CA SER A 313 8.41 8.66 -3.40
C SER A 313 8.45 9.62 -4.58
N LYS A 314 8.20 9.13 -5.80
CA LYS A 314 8.08 9.96 -7.00
C LYS A 314 6.92 10.96 -6.95
N ALA A 315 5.91 10.73 -6.14
CA ALA A 315 4.75 11.61 -5.99
C ALA A 315 4.98 12.69 -4.93
N GLY A 316 5.70 12.37 -3.86
CA GLY A 316 5.94 13.27 -2.75
C GLY A 316 6.01 12.53 -1.42
N VAL A 317 5.98 13.28 -0.32
CA VAL A 317 6.13 12.74 1.04
C VAL A 317 4.94 13.16 1.91
N LEU A 318 4.41 12.20 2.64
CA LEU A 318 3.42 12.46 3.71
C LEU A 318 4.18 12.67 5.03
N TYR A 319 3.97 13.80 5.67
CA TYR A 319 4.57 14.16 6.95
C TYR A 319 3.55 14.06 8.09
N SER A 320 4.04 13.77 9.29
CA SER A 320 3.37 13.95 10.57
C SER A 320 4.16 14.97 11.39
N GLY A 321 3.69 16.20 11.44
CA GLY A 321 4.46 17.31 11.98
C GLY A 321 5.74 17.56 11.18
N SER A 322 6.89 17.39 11.79
CA SER A 322 8.22 17.60 11.16
C SER A 322 8.87 16.30 10.66
N TYR A 323 8.25 15.15 10.86
CA TYR A 323 8.78 13.84 10.49
C TYR A 323 7.97 13.20 9.37
N ALA A 324 8.59 12.35 8.56
CA ALA A 324 7.84 11.54 7.61
C ALA A 324 6.83 10.65 8.36
N ALA A 325 5.63 10.53 7.81
CA ALA A 325 4.61 9.62 8.34
C ALA A 325 5.06 8.17 8.13
N ASP A 326 4.54 7.26 8.95
CA ASP A 326 4.81 5.83 8.87
C ASP A 326 3.51 5.02 8.93
N VAL A 327 3.57 3.76 8.47
CA VAL A 327 2.43 2.84 8.46
C VAL A 327 2.21 2.12 9.79
N THR A 328 3.09 2.35 10.77
CA THR A 328 3.05 1.66 12.06
C THR A 328 2.39 2.50 13.16
N THR A 329 2.26 3.80 12.94
CA THR A 329 1.66 4.74 13.89
C THR A 329 0.14 4.78 13.71
N ALA A 330 -0.60 4.70 14.83
CA ALA A 330 -2.01 5.04 14.86
C ALA A 330 -2.15 6.57 15.06
N TYR A 331 -2.65 7.26 14.05
CA TYR A 331 -2.85 8.70 14.07
C TYR A 331 -4.22 9.02 14.68
N SER A 332 -4.23 9.64 15.86
CA SER A 332 -5.48 9.94 16.59
C SER A 332 -6.33 11.00 15.87
N TYR A 333 -7.65 10.89 16.00
CA TYR A 333 -8.56 11.98 15.65
C TYR A 333 -8.55 13.02 16.77
N GLY A 334 -8.34 14.27 16.41
CA GLY A 334 -8.19 15.39 17.34
C GLY A 334 -6.90 16.15 17.08
N ASP A 335 -6.52 16.98 18.04
CA ASP A 335 -5.33 17.80 17.96
C ASP A 335 -4.19 17.22 18.80
N GLY A 336 -2.97 17.58 18.47
CA GLY A 336 -1.77 17.18 19.19
C GLY A 336 -0.79 16.34 18.38
N THR A 337 0.33 15.99 19.00
CA THR A 337 1.40 15.19 18.37
C THR A 337 0.89 13.79 18.04
N GLY A 338 1.11 13.36 16.80
CA GLY A 338 0.68 12.04 16.33
C GLY A 338 -0.80 11.96 15.98
N SER A 339 -1.46 13.11 15.76
CA SER A 339 -2.85 13.17 15.31
C SER A 339 -2.96 13.29 13.78
N MET A 340 -4.14 12.97 13.25
CA MET A 340 -4.44 13.16 11.82
C MET A 340 -4.33 14.63 11.38
N SER A 341 -4.55 15.59 12.29
CA SER A 341 -4.41 17.03 12.00
C SER A 341 -2.95 17.43 11.71
N GLN A 342 -1.98 16.62 12.14
CA GLN A 342 -0.57 16.82 11.86
C GLN A 342 -0.10 16.18 10.54
N LEU A 343 -0.96 15.37 9.91
CA LEU A 343 -0.63 14.75 8.62
C LEU A 343 -0.73 15.79 7.50
N ARG A 344 0.34 15.89 6.69
CA ARG A 344 0.45 16.83 5.58
C ARG A 344 1.22 16.21 4.42
N PHE A 345 0.63 16.17 3.25
CA PHE A 345 1.29 15.71 2.04
C PHE A 345 2.00 16.87 1.33
N ILE A 346 3.25 16.67 0.94
CA ILE A 346 4.03 17.60 0.14
C ILE A 346 4.37 16.90 -1.17
N PRO A 347 3.73 17.29 -2.30
CA PRO A 347 4.06 16.71 -3.59
C PRO A 347 5.43 17.19 -4.08
N ASN A 348 6.13 16.35 -4.83
CA ASN A 348 7.34 16.74 -5.54
C ASN A 348 7.01 17.82 -6.58
N SER A 349 7.95 18.74 -6.82
CA SER A 349 7.75 19.88 -7.72
C SER A 349 7.51 19.50 -9.19
N GLY A 350 7.94 18.31 -9.61
CA GLY A 350 7.73 17.76 -10.94
C GLY A 350 6.54 16.81 -11.08
N PHE A 351 5.86 16.47 -9.97
CA PHE A 351 4.77 15.49 -10.00
C PHE A 351 3.41 16.14 -10.25
N THR A 352 2.67 15.55 -11.18
CA THR A 352 1.22 15.73 -11.34
C THR A 352 0.56 14.36 -11.45
N GLY A 353 -0.63 14.20 -10.89
CA GLY A 353 -1.36 12.94 -10.88
C GLY A 353 -2.15 12.73 -9.61
N SER A 354 -2.69 11.54 -9.43
CA SER A 354 -3.47 11.16 -8.24
C SER A 354 -2.61 10.36 -7.27
N VAL A 355 -2.70 10.71 -5.99
CA VAL A 355 -2.06 10.01 -4.87
C VAL A 355 -3.14 9.36 -4.03
N SER A 356 -2.97 8.08 -3.71
CA SER A 356 -3.88 7.32 -2.88
C SER A 356 -3.24 7.04 -1.53
N ILE A 357 -3.94 7.33 -0.44
CA ILE A 357 -3.52 7.09 0.95
C ILE A 357 -4.58 6.19 1.60
N PRO A 358 -4.45 4.86 1.49
CA PRO A 358 -5.37 3.93 2.13
C PRO A 358 -5.12 3.84 3.63
N TYR A 359 -6.20 3.68 4.40
CA TYR A 359 -6.13 3.60 5.86
C TYR A 359 -7.12 2.58 6.44
N VAL A 360 -6.83 2.10 7.64
CA VAL A 360 -7.77 1.39 8.53
C VAL A 360 -8.27 2.36 9.58
N ALA A 361 -9.58 2.37 9.79
CA ALA A 361 -10.24 3.15 10.85
C ALA A 361 -10.31 2.31 12.13
N LEU A 362 -9.91 2.89 13.25
CA LEU A 362 -9.86 2.25 14.56
C LEU A 362 -10.79 2.97 15.54
N ASN A 363 -11.48 2.20 16.38
CA ASN A 363 -12.25 2.74 17.51
C ASN A 363 -11.34 3.02 18.72
N SER A 364 -11.92 3.48 19.83
CA SER A 364 -11.20 3.79 21.06
C SER A 364 -10.51 2.60 21.72
N SER A 365 -10.93 1.38 21.41
CA SER A 365 -10.28 0.14 21.85
C SER A 365 -9.16 -0.32 20.93
N GLY A 366 -8.85 0.43 19.86
CA GLY A 366 -7.88 0.04 18.83
C GLY A 366 -8.38 -1.06 17.87
N THR A 367 -9.67 -1.38 17.91
CA THR A 367 -10.26 -2.37 17.01
C THR A 367 -10.56 -1.74 15.65
N ALA A 368 -10.23 -2.44 14.58
CA ALA A 368 -10.54 -2.01 13.22
C ALA A 368 -12.05 -2.10 12.96
N ILE A 369 -12.65 -0.96 12.57
CA ILE A 369 -14.09 -0.81 12.32
C ILE A 369 -14.44 -0.61 10.84
N GLY A 370 -13.45 -0.33 10.00
CA GLY A 370 -13.61 -0.11 8.57
C GLY A 370 -12.30 0.29 7.92
N SER A 371 -12.32 0.48 6.62
CA SER A 371 -11.16 1.02 5.88
C SER A 371 -11.63 2.00 4.81
N GLY A 372 -10.79 2.99 4.54
CA GLY A 372 -11.06 4.04 3.56
C GLY A 372 -9.83 4.45 2.77
N VAL A 373 -10.01 5.43 1.89
CA VAL A 373 -8.94 6.05 1.11
C VAL A 373 -9.10 7.56 1.15
N VAL A 374 -7.98 8.24 1.36
CA VAL A 374 -7.84 9.66 1.00
C VAL A 374 -7.11 9.73 -0.33
N SER A 375 -7.72 10.38 -1.30
CA SER A 375 -7.10 10.65 -2.60
C SER A 375 -6.72 12.13 -2.69
N ILE A 376 -5.52 12.38 -3.21
CA ILE A 376 -5.02 13.74 -3.42
C ILE A 376 -4.69 13.91 -4.90
N GLY A 377 -5.43 14.80 -5.56
CA GLY A 377 -5.09 15.23 -6.92
C GLY A 377 -3.97 16.29 -6.86
N VAL A 378 -2.85 16.02 -7.52
CA VAL A 378 -1.77 16.99 -7.70
C VAL A 378 -1.82 17.49 -9.12
N VAL A 379 -2.09 18.77 -9.31
CA VAL A 379 -2.37 19.41 -10.60
C VAL A 379 -1.44 20.60 -10.85
N ASP A 380 -1.34 21.06 -12.09
CA ASP A 380 -0.57 22.27 -12.41
C ASP A 380 -1.22 23.54 -11.84
N SER A 381 -2.53 23.61 -11.95
CA SER A 381 -3.33 24.72 -11.39
C SER A 381 -4.72 24.22 -11.00
N VAL A 382 -5.23 24.66 -9.86
CA VAL A 382 -6.59 24.33 -9.43
C VAL A 382 -7.58 25.30 -10.05
N LYS A 383 -8.36 24.80 -11.02
CA LYS A 383 -9.46 25.57 -11.61
C LYS A 383 -10.70 25.40 -10.74
N LYS A 384 -11.27 26.52 -10.31
CA LYS A 384 -12.48 26.52 -9.48
C LYS A 384 -13.69 26.93 -10.31
N PHE A 385 -14.82 26.27 -10.04
CA PHE A 385 -16.12 26.65 -10.56
C PHE A 385 -17.00 27.11 -9.39
N THR A 386 -17.83 28.12 -9.62
CA THR A 386 -18.62 28.75 -8.55
C THR A 386 -19.75 27.88 -8.03
N ASP A 387 -20.17 26.91 -8.80
CA ASP A 387 -21.25 25.96 -8.53
C ASP A 387 -20.76 24.55 -8.14
N ILE A 388 -19.45 24.34 -8.07
CA ILE A 388 -18.84 23.06 -7.68
C ILE A 388 -18.04 23.23 -6.40
N SER A 389 -18.41 22.48 -5.38
CA SER A 389 -17.74 22.47 -4.08
C SER A 389 -17.19 21.08 -3.75
N THR A 390 -16.37 20.97 -2.71
CA THR A 390 -15.82 19.69 -2.23
C THR A 390 -16.88 18.64 -1.86
N SER A 391 -18.11 19.08 -1.59
CA SER A 391 -19.27 18.20 -1.32
C SER A 391 -20.03 17.79 -2.57
N THR A 392 -19.71 18.36 -3.73
CA THR A 392 -20.36 17.99 -5.00
C THR A 392 -19.81 16.63 -5.46
N TRP A 393 -20.69 15.71 -5.83
CA TRP A 393 -20.32 14.34 -6.19
C TRP A 393 -19.27 14.23 -7.30
N CYS A 394 -19.25 15.18 -8.23
CA CYS A 394 -18.32 15.21 -9.36
C CYS A 394 -17.07 16.05 -9.10
N TYR A 395 -16.89 16.64 -7.91
CA TYR A 395 -15.79 17.57 -7.59
C TYR A 395 -14.42 17.05 -8.00
N LYS A 396 -14.11 15.80 -7.65
CA LYS A 396 -12.83 15.15 -8.01
C LYS A 396 -12.61 15.16 -9.51
N TYR A 397 -13.57 14.63 -10.25
CA TYR A 397 -13.46 14.48 -11.72
C TYR A 397 -13.42 15.82 -12.44
N VAL A 398 -14.27 16.75 -12.03
CA VAL A 398 -14.30 18.11 -12.61
C VAL A 398 -13.00 18.84 -12.35
N THR A 399 -12.45 18.75 -11.14
CA THR A 399 -11.18 19.42 -10.78
C THR A 399 -10.02 18.84 -11.58
N GLU A 400 -9.90 17.54 -11.68
CA GLU A 400 -8.82 16.87 -12.43
C GLU A 400 -8.91 17.17 -13.92
N LEU A 401 -10.09 17.01 -14.54
CA LEU A 401 -10.28 17.26 -15.97
C LEU A 401 -10.12 18.74 -16.33
N ALA A 402 -10.55 19.65 -15.46
CA ALA A 402 -10.35 21.08 -15.69
C ALA A 402 -8.87 21.48 -15.60
N SER A 403 -8.15 20.88 -14.66
CA SER A 403 -6.71 21.09 -14.49
C SER A 403 -5.89 20.53 -15.66
N ALA A 404 -6.37 19.45 -16.26
CA ALA A 404 -5.81 18.87 -17.49
C ALA A 404 -6.27 19.59 -18.77
N ASN A 405 -7.04 20.67 -18.67
CA ASN A 405 -7.64 21.41 -19.79
C ASN A 405 -8.56 20.57 -20.69
N VAL A 406 -9.08 19.46 -20.19
CA VAL A 406 -10.08 18.64 -20.90
C VAL A 406 -11.44 19.33 -20.88
N ILE A 407 -11.78 19.98 -19.75
CA ILE A 407 -13.01 20.77 -19.61
C ILE A 407 -12.68 22.22 -19.24
N SER A 408 -13.52 23.15 -19.70
CA SER A 408 -13.32 24.57 -19.44
C SER A 408 -14.42 25.23 -18.61
N GLY A 409 -15.57 24.59 -18.52
CA GLY A 409 -16.78 25.19 -17.95
C GLY A 409 -17.37 26.29 -18.84
N TYR A 410 -18.30 27.02 -18.28
CA TYR A 410 -18.97 28.13 -18.96
C TYR A 410 -18.27 29.47 -18.72
N SER A 411 -18.53 30.45 -19.57
CA SER A 411 -17.93 31.79 -19.48
C SER A 411 -18.29 32.56 -18.22
N ASN A 412 -19.39 32.18 -17.53
CA ASN A 412 -19.80 32.74 -16.25
C ASN A 412 -19.08 32.12 -15.03
N GLY A 413 -18.12 31.23 -15.26
CA GLY A 413 -17.35 30.56 -14.18
C GLY A 413 -18.05 29.37 -13.55
N THR A 414 -19.15 28.86 -14.14
CA THR A 414 -19.86 27.66 -13.68
C THR A 414 -19.47 26.42 -14.47
N PHE A 415 -19.73 25.24 -13.91
CA PHE A 415 -19.61 23.96 -14.60
C PHE A 415 -20.97 23.39 -15.02
N GLN A 416 -22.00 23.55 -14.19
CA GLN A 416 -23.38 23.11 -14.41
C GLN A 416 -23.51 21.59 -14.58
N GLU A 417 -23.15 20.86 -13.54
CA GLU A 417 -23.05 19.39 -13.53
C GLU A 417 -24.36 18.65 -13.86
N LYS A 418 -25.49 19.35 -13.77
CA LYS A 418 -26.84 18.78 -14.07
C LYS A 418 -27.25 18.95 -15.52
N ASN A 419 -26.50 19.72 -16.30
CA ASN A 419 -26.81 19.92 -17.70
C ASN A 419 -26.44 18.71 -18.55
N THR A 420 -27.29 18.37 -19.50
CA THR A 420 -26.98 17.37 -20.51
C THR A 420 -25.97 17.89 -21.53
N ILE A 421 -25.13 17.01 -22.04
CA ILE A 421 -24.18 17.31 -23.11
C ILE A 421 -24.54 16.50 -24.36
N THR A 422 -24.16 17.01 -25.53
CA THR A 422 -24.36 16.27 -26.80
C THR A 422 -23.37 15.11 -26.91
N TYR A 423 -23.69 14.11 -27.74
CA TYR A 423 -22.77 13.00 -28.07
C TYR A 423 -21.42 13.51 -28.59
N GLY A 424 -21.43 14.56 -29.46
CA GLY A 424 -20.20 15.15 -29.96
C GLY A 424 -19.35 15.80 -28.89
N ALA A 425 -19.98 16.47 -27.90
CA ALA A 425 -19.27 17.03 -26.75
C ALA A 425 -18.69 15.93 -25.86
N ALA A 426 -19.45 14.86 -25.59
CA ALA A 426 -18.98 13.72 -24.83
C ALA A 426 -17.77 13.04 -25.51
N LEU A 427 -17.87 12.79 -26.82
CA LEU A 427 -16.78 12.19 -27.60
C LEU A 427 -15.53 13.08 -27.57
N LYS A 428 -15.67 14.40 -27.76
CA LYS A 428 -14.55 15.35 -27.64
C LYS A 428 -13.86 15.24 -26.29
N LEU A 429 -14.62 15.22 -25.20
CA LEU A 429 -14.07 15.11 -23.86
C LEU A 429 -13.30 13.78 -23.65
N ILE A 430 -13.83 12.68 -24.15
CA ILE A 430 -13.17 11.36 -24.09
C ILE A 430 -11.85 11.38 -24.88
N MET A 431 -11.85 11.94 -26.08
CA MET A 431 -10.65 12.04 -26.92
C MET A 431 -9.58 12.92 -26.27
N LEU A 432 -9.95 14.07 -25.70
CA LEU A 432 -9.02 14.96 -24.99
C LEU A 432 -8.45 14.28 -23.74
N ALA A 433 -9.28 13.57 -22.97
CA ALA A 433 -8.84 12.81 -21.79
C ALA A 433 -7.89 11.65 -22.17
N ALA A 434 -8.06 11.07 -23.36
CA ALA A 434 -7.17 10.04 -23.90
C ALA A 434 -5.87 10.60 -24.50
N GLY A 435 -5.65 11.93 -24.43
CA GLY A 435 -4.43 12.58 -24.91
C GLY A 435 -4.43 12.91 -26.41
N TYR A 436 -5.57 12.74 -27.09
CA TYR A 436 -5.71 13.21 -28.47
C TYR A 436 -5.98 14.72 -28.45
N GLY A 437 -5.04 15.52 -28.96
CA GLY A 437 -5.18 16.96 -29.05
C GLY A 437 -6.39 17.39 -29.92
N GLU A 438 -6.80 18.64 -29.77
CA GLU A 438 -7.89 19.23 -30.59
C GLU A 438 -7.45 19.25 -32.05
N GLN A 439 -7.90 18.29 -32.83
CA GLN A 439 -7.76 18.35 -34.31
C GLN A 439 -8.89 19.20 -34.82
N ALA A 440 -8.56 20.28 -35.53
CA ALA A 440 -9.57 21.05 -36.24
C ALA A 440 -10.31 20.09 -37.19
N PRO A 441 -11.65 20.07 -37.18
CA PRO A 441 -12.40 19.17 -38.04
C PRO A 441 -12.09 19.50 -39.50
N THR A 442 -11.45 18.58 -40.20
CA THR A 442 -11.17 18.70 -41.65
C THR A 442 -12.35 18.24 -42.50
N VAL A 443 -13.40 17.72 -41.87
CA VAL A 443 -14.62 17.25 -42.55
C VAL A 443 -15.77 18.16 -42.15
N LYS A 444 -16.30 18.90 -43.12
CA LYS A 444 -17.64 19.51 -43.02
C LYS A 444 -18.65 18.40 -43.17
N VAL A 445 -19.43 18.12 -42.12
CA VAL A 445 -20.63 17.30 -42.20
C VAL A 445 -21.74 18.13 -42.79
#